data_156160522117164b9b829c1a45f8515e
#
_entry.id   156160522117164b9b829c1a45f8515e
#
_cell.length_a   1.000
_cell.length_b   1.000
_cell.length_c   1.000
_cell.angle_alpha   90.00
_cell.angle_beta   90.00
_cell.angle_gamma   90.00
#
_symmetry.space_group_name_H-M   'P 1'
#
loop_
_entity.id
_entity.type
_entity.pdbx_description
1 polymer ?
#
loop_
_entity_poly.entity_id
_entity_poly.type
_entity_poly.pdbx_seq_one_letter_code
_entity_poly.pdbx_strand_id
1 'polypeptide(L)'
;MCDTRSFRKEYDAFLRRFPYQTAVIEGIKVRYQYGGKKDAPVLLFFNGLEMQEMWMPYAEKLRERYRFLIYEYPHHTARPEEQIDFAANLLKKLSIEKVVLIGASDGGVYAQIFAKRHSELVQAMILTTTLTVDSDYVRDIQKERFSTPLILLLLKLVPAKTEMKLLLKKSTGFLKCESEADRSYGRGFYETVASDLNYKKRFIHSFRCVYMLKDYPPFQANDFEYLRGRIQILLPENDIFKKEDQNRFAQLFRKLDAEIRTVPGGHVGFIVQSERYLDLMEAFLRKIF
;
A
#
# COMPACT_ATOMS: atom_id res chain seq x y z
N MET A 1 -26.82 -22.04 3.37
CA MET A 1 -26.64 -20.63 2.96
C MET A 1 -25.17 -20.35 3.02
N CYS A 2 -24.54 -20.11 1.87
CA CYS A 2 -23.12 -19.72 1.87
C CYS A 2 -23.05 -18.33 2.54
N ASP A 3 -22.38 -18.27 3.69
CA ASP A 3 -22.22 -16.99 4.41
C ASP A 3 -21.37 -16.08 3.51
N THR A 4 -22.03 -15.13 2.85
CA THR A 4 -21.35 -14.24 1.91
C THR A 4 -20.38 -13.36 2.70
N ARG A 5 -19.11 -13.46 2.41
CA ARG A 5 -18.06 -12.62 2.99
C ARG A 5 -18.48 -11.15 2.96
N SER A 6 -18.31 -10.46 4.07
CA SER A 6 -18.65 -9.03 4.20
C SER A 6 -17.42 -8.28 4.73
N PHE A 7 -16.81 -7.45 3.88
CA PHE A 7 -15.65 -6.66 4.27
C PHE A 7 -15.92 -5.84 5.55
N ARG A 8 -17.06 -5.18 5.64
CA ARG A 8 -17.43 -4.36 6.81
C ARG A 8 -17.45 -5.16 8.10
N LYS A 9 -18.11 -6.33 8.08
CA LYS A 9 -18.19 -7.19 9.28
C LYS A 9 -16.81 -7.69 9.71
N GLU A 10 -15.99 -8.11 8.74
CA GLU A 10 -14.62 -8.58 8.98
C GLU A 10 -13.76 -7.45 9.54
N TYR A 11 -13.87 -6.24 8.96
CA TYR A 11 -13.13 -5.06 9.41
C TYR A 11 -13.55 -4.61 10.82
N ASP A 12 -14.84 -4.59 11.13
CA ASP A 12 -15.33 -4.29 12.48
C ASP A 12 -14.84 -5.32 13.53
N ALA A 13 -14.74 -6.60 13.15
CA ALA A 13 -14.16 -7.64 14.01
C ALA A 13 -12.65 -7.45 14.19
N PHE A 14 -11.94 -7.09 13.13
CA PHE A 14 -10.51 -6.77 13.17
C PHE A 14 -10.23 -5.56 14.06
N LEU A 15 -11.01 -4.48 13.97
CA LEU A 15 -10.87 -3.30 14.82
C LEU A 15 -11.10 -3.60 16.31
N ARG A 16 -12.02 -4.51 16.63
CA ARG A 16 -12.22 -4.95 18.04
C ARG A 16 -11.01 -5.72 18.58
N ARG A 17 -10.36 -6.52 17.73
CA ARG A 17 -9.18 -7.31 18.12
C ARG A 17 -7.91 -6.48 18.13
N PHE A 18 -7.75 -5.59 17.17
CA PHE A 18 -6.57 -4.74 16.99
C PHE A 18 -6.99 -3.26 16.91
N PRO A 19 -7.43 -2.68 18.03
CA PRO A 19 -7.79 -1.27 18.05
C PRO A 19 -6.60 -0.39 17.71
N TYR A 20 -6.86 0.80 17.17
CA TYR A 20 -5.83 1.77 16.91
C TYR A 20 -5.11 2.15 18.21
N GLN A 21 -3.80 2.06 18.17
CA GLN A 21 -2.87 2.59 19.16
C GLN A 21 -2.38 3.96 18.69
N THR A 22 -1.75 4.70 19.59
CA THR A 22 -1.21 6.03 19.29
C THR A 22 0.23 6.14 19.76
N ALA A 23 1.09 6.68 18.91
CA ALA A 23 2.43 7.13 19.27
C ALA A 23 2.59 8.61 19.01
N VAL A 24 3.58 9.23 19.66
CA VAL A 24 4.04 10.58 19.34
C VAL A 24 5.46 10.46 18.83
N ILE A 25 5.68 10.89 17.59
CA ILE A 25 6.95 10.90 16.89
C ILE A 25 7.26 12.36 16.53
N GLU A 26 8.36 12.89 17.06
CA GLU A 26 8.77 14.29 16.81
C GLU A 26 7.65 15.32 17.07
N GLY A 27 6.85 15.09 18.11
CA GLY A 27 5.71 15.94 18.44
C GLY A 27 4.43 15.68 17.65
N ILE A 28 4.47 14.78 16.64
CA ILE A 28 3.34 14.45 15.77
C ILE A 28 2.67 13.17 16.27
N LYS A 29 1.35 13.26 16.48
CA LYS A 29 0.53 12.11 16.87
C LYS A 29 0.21 11.26 15.65
N VAL A 30 0.52 9.96 15.72
CA VAL A 30 0.21 8.98 14.70
C VAL A 30 -0.63 7.83 15.27
N ARG A 31 -1.62 7.37 14.52
CA ARG A 31 -2.37 6.16 14.84
C ARG A 31 -1.78 4.98 14.06
N TYR A 32 -1.73 3.84 14.70
CA TYR A 32 -1.24 2.62 14.09
C TYR A 32 -1.94 1.39 14.69
N GLN A 33 -1.89 0.29 13.97
CA GLN A 33 -2.32 -1.03 14.44
C GLN A 33 -1.10 -1.95 14.42
N TYR A 34 -0.84 -2.60 15.53
CA TYR A 34 0.29 -3.49 15.72
C TYR A 34 -0.16 -4.72 16.48
N GLY A 35 0.21 -5.89 15.99
CA GLY A 35 -0.18 -7.16 16.60
C GLY A 35 0.49 -8.34 15.92
N GLY A 36 0.01 -9.52 16.27
CA GLY A 36 0.49 -10.80 15.73
C GLY A 36 1.32 -11.62 16.70
N LYS A 37 2.01 -12.63 16.19
CA LYS A 37 2.76 -13.60 16.98
C LYS A 37 3.99 -12.95 17.62
N LYS A 38 4.09 -13.05 18.95
CA LYS A 38 5.24 -12.55 19.71
C LYS A 38 6.55 -13.09 19.12
N ASP A 39 7.58 -12.24 19.08
CA ASP A 39 8.95 -12.53 18.64
C ASP A 39 9.10 -12.97 17.17
N ALA A 40 8.01 -12.93 16.39
CA ALA A 40 8.04 -13.21 14.96
C ALA A 40 8.52 -11.98 14.12
N PRO A 41 8.92 -12.19 12.86
CA PRO A 41 9.26 -11.08 11.96
C PRO A 41 8.09 -10.10 11.81
N VAL A 42 8.41 -8.80 11.61
CA VAL A 42 7.41 -7.73 11.46
C VAL A 42 7.19 -7.43 9.99
N LEU A 43 5.93 -7.44 9.58
CA LEU A 43 5.47 -6.99 8.26
C LEU A 43 5.02 -5.53 8.38
N LEU A 44 5.72 -4.61 7.71
CA LEU A 44 5.35 -3.20 7.63
C LEU A 44 4.57 -2.96 6.34
N PHE A 45 3.33 -2.51 6.49
CA PHE A 45 2.43 -2.29 5.37
C PHE A 45 2.41 -0.82 4.93
N PHE A 46 2.60 -0.59 3.63
CA PHE A 46 2.48 0.70 2.98
C PHE A 46 1.19 0.78 2.16
N ASN A 47 0.36 1.76 2.50
CA ASN A 47 -1.02 1.88 2.01
C ASN A 47 -1.09 2.61 0.67
N GLY A 48 -1.85 2.06 -0.29
CA GLY A 48 -2.24 2.82 -1.48
C GLY A 48 -3.38 3.79 -1.17
N LEU A 49 -3.30 5.02 -1.68
CA LEU A 49 -4.26 6.11 -1.46
C LEU A 49 -4.63 6.31 0.02
N GLU A 50 -3.73 6.00 0.92
CA GLU A 50 -3.94 6.02 2.38
C GLU A 50 -5.15 5.18 2.86
N MET A 51 -5.49 4.13 2.13
CA MET A 51 -6.54 3.18 2.49
C MET A 51 -5.94 2.03 3.31
N GLN A 52 -5.60 2.27 4.57
CA GLN A 52 -5.01 1.22 5.43
C GLN A 52 -5.93 0.02 5.65
N GLU A 53 -7.22 0.20 5.45
CA GLU A 53 -8.26 -0.84 5.52
C GLU A 53 -7.98 -2.02 4.59
N MET A 54 -7.26 -1.77 3.47
CA MET A 54 -6.90 -2.80 2.48
C MET A 54 -6.05 -3.93 3.07
N TRP A 55 -5.31 -3.67 4.14
CA TRP A 55 -4.40 -4.62 4.75
C TRP A 55 -5.04 -5.52 5.81
N MET A 56 -6.32 -5.28 6.16
CA MET A 56 -7.01 -6.09 7.15
C MET A 56 -7.00 -7.58 6.82
N PRO A 57 -7.30 -8.06 5.59
CA PRO A 57 -7.30 -9.49 5.31
C PRO A 57 -5.92 -10.14 5.50
N TYR A 58 -4.86 -9.39 5.19
CA TYR A 58 -3.46 -9.82 5.33
C TYR A 58 -3.03 -9.87 6.80
N ALA A 59 -3.29 -8.80 7.53
CA ALA A 59 -2.96 -8.73 8.95
C ALA A 59 -3.70 -9.81 9.74
N GLU A 60 -5.00 -10.03 9.46
CA GLU A 60 -5.80 -11.06 10.13
C GLU A 60 -5.28 -12.48 9.86
N LYS A 61 -4.85 -12.77 8.63
CA LYS A 61 -4.37 -14.11 8.27
C LYS A 61 -2.92 -14.36 8.71
N LEU A 62 -2.05 -13.37 8.48
CA LEU A 62 -0.61 -13.52 8.73
C LEU A 62 -0.23 -13.41 10.21
N ARG A 63 -1.10 -12.84 11.07
CA ARG A 63 -0.84 -12.62 12.51
C ARG A 63 -0.49 -13.88 13.30
N GLU A 64 -0.85 -15.05 12.81
CA GLU A 64 -0.56 -16.30 13.50
C GLU A 64 0.91 -16.71 13.39
N ARG A 65 1.62 -16.17 12.39
CA ARG A 65 3.02 -16.47 12.10
C ARG A 65 3.94 -15.26 12.18
N TYR A 66 3.40 -14.06 11.92
CA TYR A 66 4.14 -12.80 11.82
C TYR A 66 3.53 -11.75 12.75
N ARG A 67 4.29 -10.71 13.04
CA ARG A 67 3.74 -9.45 13.54
C ARG A 67 3.40 -8.57 12.35
N PHE A 68 2.46 -7.64 12.50
CA PHE A 68 2.12 -6.66 11.49
C PHE A 68 2.13 -5.25 12.07
N LEU A 69 2.49 -4.28 11.26
CA LEU A 69 2.38 -2.86 11.55
C LEU A 69 1.71 -2.16 10.36
N ILE A 70 0.54 -1.58 10.63
CA ILE A 70 -0.21 -0.71 9.71
C ILE A 70 -0.30 0.64 10.38
N TYR A 71 0.07 1.74 9.71
CA TYR A 71 0.09 3.07 10.30
C TYR A 71 -0.56 4.09 9.37
N GLU A 72 -1.07 5.18 9.96
CA GLU A 72 -1.56 6.33 9.22
C GLU A 72 -0.41 7.24 8.84
N TYR A 73 -0.39 7.69 7.60
CA TYR A 73 0.65 8.61 7.15
C TYR A 73 0.48 9.98 7.83
N PRO A 74 1.58 10.61 8.27
CA PRO A 74 1.50 11.92 8.89
C PRO A 74 1.23 13.01 7.85
N HIS A 75 0.24 13.87 8.11
CA HIS A 75 -0.21 14.89 7.14
C HIS A 75 0.52 16.24 7.26
N HIS A 76 1.58 16.33 8.06
CA HIS A 76 2.38 17.56 8.20
C HIS A 76 3.29 17.81 6.99
N THR A 77 3.62 16.76 6.25
CA THR A 77 4.43 16.82 5.04
C THR A 77 3.84 15.96 3.93
N ALA A 78 4.12 16.33 2.68
CA ALA A 78 3.85 15.51 1.51
C ALA A 78 5.14 15.06 0.81
N ARG A 79 6.31 15.33 1.38
CA ARG A 79 7.59 14.90 0.83
C ARG A 79 7.78 13.41 1.09
N PRO A 80 8.03 12.60 0.05
CA PRO A 80 8.14 11.16 0.19
C PRO A 80 9.21 10.75 1.21
N GLU A 81 10.37 11.41 1.21
CA GLU A 81 11.47 11.11 2.12
C GLU A 81 11.08 11.34 3.58
N GLU A 82 10.41 12.46 3.88
CA GLU A 82 9.99 12.78 5.25
C GLU A 82 8.91 11.80 5.75
N GLN A 83 8.00 11.35 4.85
CA GLN A 83 7.03 10.30 5.17
C GLN A 83 7.72 8.99 5.57
N ILE A 84 8.79 8.65 4.85
CA ILE A 84 9.53 7.41 5.07
C ILE A 84 10.41 7.50 6.32
N ASP A 85 11.07 8.63 6.56
CA ASP A 85 11.84 8.87 7.79
C ASP A 85 10.93 8.80 9.02
N PHE A 86 9.70 9.31 8.89
CA PHE A 86 8.70 9.19 9.95
C PHE A 86 8.35 7.72 10.27
N ALA A 87 8.20 6.87 9.23
CA ALA A 87 7.96 5.44 9.42
C ALA A 87 9.14 4.75 10.13
N ALA A 88 10.39 5.10 9.76
CA ALA A 88 11.58 4.58 10.43
C ALA A 88 11.64 5.01 11.91
N ASN A 89 11.29 6.27 12.22
CA ASN A 89 11.19 6.76 13.60
C ASN A 89 10.07 6.06 14.39
N LEU A 90 8.96 5.71 13.75
CA LEU A 90 7.92 4.87 14.36
C LEU A 90 8.46 3.47 14.71
N LEU A 91 9.20 2.81 13.80
CA LEU A 91 9.83 1.52 14.08
C LEU A 91 10.79 1.62 15.29
N LYS A 92 11.63 2.64 15.33
CA LYS A 92 12.53 2.91 16.46
C LYS A 92 11.75 3.10 17.76
N LYS A 93 10.66 3.86 17.73
CA LYS A 93 9.79 4.07 18.92
C LYS A 93 9.17 2.78 19.42
N LEU A 94 8.85 1.85 18.52
CA LEU A 94 8.27 0.55 18.84
C LEU A 94 9.34 -0.54 19.12
N SER A 95 10.64 -0.18 19.13
CA SER A 95 11.78 -1.10 19.28
C SER A 95 11.76 -2.23 18.24
N ILE A 96 11.43 -1.89 16.99
CA ILE A 96 11.42 -2.80 15.84
C ILE A 96 12.69 -2.57 15.04
N GLU A 97 13.59 -3.55 15.02
CA GLU A 97 14.92 -3.44 14.39
C GLU A 97 14.89 -3.82 12.91
N LYS A 98 14.03 -4.76 12.53
CA LYS A 98 13.96 -5.29 11.17
C LYS A 98 12.52 -5.51 10.74
N VAL A 99 12.24 -5.25 9.46
CA VAL A 99 10.92 -5.43 8.85
C VAL A 99 10.99 -6.10 7.48
N VAL A 100 9.88 -6.73 7.12
CA VAL A 100 9.55 -7.02 5.71
C VAL A 100 8.61 -5.93 5.24
N LEU A 101 8.93 -5.29 4.13
CA LEU A 101 8.07 -4.27 3.54
C LEU A 101 7.00 -4.92 2.66
N ILE A 102 5.76 -4.50 2.81
CA ILE A 102 4.66 -4.90 1.92
C ILE A 102 3.98 -3.64 1.42
N GLY A 103 3.97 -3.42 0.11
CA GLY A 103 3.42 -2.20 -0.48
C GLY A 103 2.51 -2.48 -1.67
N ALA A 104 1.41 -1.73 -1.75
CA ALA A 104 0.46 -1.79 -2.87
C ALA A 104 0.20 -0.40 -3.46
N SER A 105 0.05 -0.32 -4.79
CA SER A 105 -0.20 0.92 -5.51
C SER A 105 0.88 1.97 -5.22
N ASP A 106 0.54 3.23 -4.91
CA ASP A 106 1.51 4.25 -4.45
C ASP A 106 2.23 3.84 -3.16
N GLY A 107 1.61 3.03 -2.28
CA GLY A 107 2.29 2.44 -1.13
C GLY A 107 3.46 1.53 -1.51
N GLY A 108 3.42 0.90 -2.69
CA GLY A 108 4.54 0.13 -3.21
C GLY A 108 5.73 1.02 -3.62
N VAL A 109 5.47 2.26 -4.08
CA VAL A 109 6.53 3.25 -4.31
C VAL A 109 7.15 3.68 -2.98
N TYR A 110 6.34 3.90 -1.94
CA TYR A 110 6.86 4.22 -0.61
C TYR A 110 7.69 3.10 0.00
N ALA A 111 7.29 1.84 -0.19
CA ALA A 111 8.10 0.69 0.21
C ALA A 111 9.48 0.69 -0.48
N GLN A 112 9.54 1.04 -1.77
CA GLN A 112 10.80 1.19 -2.50
C GLN A 112 11.65 2.35 -1.95
N ILE A 113 11.04 3.51 -1.66
CA ILE A 113 11.74 4.65 -1.04
C ILE A 113 12.30 4.25 0.32
N PHE A 114 11.51 3.55 1.14
CA PHE A 114 11.94 3.05 2.45
C PHE A 114 13.14 2.09 2.31
N ALA A 115 13.04 1.13 1.40
CA ALA A 115 14.11 0.17 1.15
C ALA A 115 15.42 0.84 0.73
N LYS A 116 15.34 1.90 -0.09
CA LYS A 116 16.53 2.66 -0.50
C LYS A 116 17.16 3.48 0.63
N ARG A 117 16.34 4.10 1.49
CA ARG A 117 16.80 5.04 2.52
C ARG A 117 17.21 4.38 3.84
N HIS A 118 16.55 3.28 4.19
CA HIS A 118 16.71 2.57 5.47
C HIS A 118 17.00 1.09 5.24
N SER A 119 17.98 0.82 4.38
CA SER A 119 18.38 -0.54 3.99
C SER A 119 18.73 -1.42 5.19
N GLU A 120 19.26 -0.82 6.25
CA GLU A 120 19.63 -1.49 7.49
C GLU A 120 18.41 -2.05 8.25
N LEU A 121 17.19 -1.54 8.00
CA LEU A 121 15.96 -1.99 8.65
C LEU A 121 15.23 -3.08 7.85
N VAL A 122 15.60 -3.33 6.57
CA VAL A 122 14.79 -4.14 5.66
C VAL A 122 15.38 -5.53 5.44
N GLN A 123 14.56 -6.56 5.63
CA GLN A 123 14.93 -7.95 5.41
C GLN A 123 14.46 -8.50 4.05
N ALA A 124 13.28 -8.07 3.59
CA ALA A 124 12.68 -8.46 2.32
C ALA A 124 11.63 -7.43 1.91
N MET A 125 11.19 -7.49 0.64
CA MET A 125 10.18 -6.58 0.10
C MET A 125 9.18 -7.33 -0.78
N ILE A 126 7.89 -7.10 -0.56
CA ILE A 126 6.78 -7.63 -1.36
C ILE A 126 6.01 -6.45 -1.96
N LEU A 127 5.89 -6.44 -3.28
CA LEU A 127 5.25 -5.36 -4.01
C LEU A 127 4.09 -5.91 -4.85
N THR A 128 2.94 -5.24 -4.81
CA THR A 128 1.79 -5.61 -5.63
C THR A 128 1.10 -4.39 -6.21
N THR A 129 0.50 -4.54 -7.40
CA THR A 129 -0.30 -3.49 -8.05
C THR A 129 0.38 -2.11 -8.05
N THR A 130 1.69 -2.08 -8.26
CA THR A 130 2.51 -0.87 -8.17
C THR A 130 3.45 -0.73 -9.37
N LEU A 131 4.13 0.39 -9.42
CA LEU A 131 5.19 0.71 -10.38
C LEU A 131 6.48 1.07 -9.66
N THR A 132 7.53 1.36 -10.42
CA THR A 132 8.76 1.97 -9.93
C THR A 132 8.84 3.42 -10.38
N VAL A 133 9.56 4.25 -9.63
CA VAL A 133 9.90 5.60 -10.08
C VAL A 133 11.02 5.48 -11.11
N ASP A 134 10.69 5.54 -12.38
CA ASP A 134 11.61 5.65 -13.49
C ASP A 134 11.48 7.01 -14.20
N SER A 135 12.29 7.26 -15.21
CA SER A 135 12.27 8.53 -15.94
C SER A 135 10.93 8.80 -16.63
N ASP A 136 10.23 7.75 -17.07
CA ASP A 136 8.92 7.88 -17.71
C ASP A 136 7.84 8.22 -16.69
N TYR A 137 7.88 7.56 -15.53
CA TYR A 137 6.99 7.84 -14.40
C TYR A 137 7.12 9.31 -13.95
N VAL A 138 8.35 9.78 -13.72
CA VAL A 138 8.62 11.17 -13.33
C VAL A 138 8.13 12.14 -14.39
N ARG A 139 8.43 11.86 -15.67
CA ARG A 139 7.98 12.70 -16.80
C ARG A 139 6.47 12.78 -16.88
N ASP A 140 5.75 11.69 -16.65
CA ASP A 140 4.29 11.66 -16.71
C ASP A 140 3.67 12.49 -15.58
N ILE A 141 4.21 12.42 -14.37
CA ILE A 141 3.78 13.32 -13.28
C ILE A 141 4.11 14.78 -13.61
N GLN A 142 5.28 15.06 -14.21
CA GLN A 142 5.67 16.43 -14.59
C GLN A 142 4.77 17.04 -15.64
N LYS A 143 4.17 16.25 -16.55
CA LYS A 143 3.16 16.74 -17.50
C LYS A 143 1.95 17.33 -16.79
N GLU A 144 1.61 16.78 -15.63
CA GLU A 144 0.47 17.19 -14.82
C GLU A 144 0.80 18.33 -13.83
N ARG A 145 1.97 18.96 -13.95
CA ARG A 145 2.46 19.96 -12.98
C ARG A 145 1.55 21.17 -12.76
N PHE A 146 0.71 21.50 -13.75
CA PHE A 146 -0.24 22.61 -13.65
C PHE A 146 -1.66 22.11 -13.30
N SER A 147 -2.08 20.97 -13.87
CA SER A 147 -3.41 20.40 -13.64
C SER A 147 -3.58 19.85 -12.23
N THR A 148 -2.58 19.12 -11.73
CA THR A 148 -2.68 18.49 -10.40
C THR A 148 -2.89 19.49 -9.25
N PRO A 149 -2.13 20.59 -9.11
CA PRO A 149 -2.40 21.58 -8.06
C PRO A 149 -3.79 22.22 -8.16
N LEU A 150 -4.26 22.48 -9.39
CA LEU A 150 -5.61 22.99 -9.62
C LEU A 150 -6.69 22.00 -9.21
N ILE A 151 -6.54 20.73 -9.60
CA ILE A 151 -7.44 19.64 -9.21
C ILE A 151 -7.48 19.51 -7.69
N LEU A 152 -6.33 19.50 -7.02
CA LEU A 152 -6.25 19.41 -5.56
C LEU A 152 -6.91 20.60 -4.86
N LEU A 153 -6.82 21.81 -5.45
CA LEU A 153 -7.53 22.99 -4.96
C LEU A 153 -9.04 22.83 -5.09
N LEU A 154 -9.51 22.39 -6.26
CA LEU A 154 -10.93 22.15 -6.52
C LEU A 154 -11.50 21.05 -5.63
N LEU A 155 -10.76 19.96 -5.42
CA LEU A 155 -11.17 18.87 -4.51
C LEU A 155 -11.42 19.38 -3.08
N LYS A 156 -10.68 20.37 -2.59
CA LYS A 156 -10.94 20.96 -1.28
C LYS A 156 -12.32 21.59 -1.16
N LEU A 157 -12.84 22.13 -2.27
CA LEU A 157 -14.14 22.82 -2.33
C LEU A 157 -15.32 21.82 -2.43
N VAL A 158 -15.07 20.61 -2.93
CA VAL A 158 -16.11 19.58 -3.04
C VAL A 158 -16.50 19.08 -1.64
N PRO A 159 -17.81 19.02 -1.29
CA PRO A 159 -18.23 18.44 -0.01
C PRO A 159 -17.78 16.96 0.13
N ALA A 160 -17.31 16.55 1.32
CA ALA A 160 -16.79 15.20 1.54
C ALA A 160 -17.80 14.10 1.15
N LYS A 161 -19.09 14.28 1.44
CA LYS A 161 -20.15 13.33 1.02
C LYS A 161 -20.25 13.18 -0.50
N THR A 162 -20.06 14.26 -1.24
CA THR A 162 -20.08 14.25 -2.72
C THR A 162 -18.85 13.53 -3.26
N GLU A 163 -17.67 13.81 -2.70
CA GLU A 163 -16.43 13.13 -3.07
C GLU A 163 -16.53 11.62 -2.81
N MET A 164 -17.04 11.22 -1.65
CA MET A 164 -17.24 9.79 -1.33
C MET A 164 -18.20 9.12 -2.31
N LYS A 165 -19.29 9.77 -2.72
CA LYS A 165 -20.18 9.24 -3.78
C LYS A 165 -19.47 9.07 -5.11
N LEU A 166 -18.60 10.01 -5.49
CA LEU A 166 -17.78 9.92 -6.71
C LEU A 166 -16.77 8.78 -6.62
N LEU A 167 -16.11 8.62 -5.46
CA LEU A 167 -15.20 7.51 -5.20
C LEU A 167 -15.92 6.17 -5.37
N LEU A 168 -17.07 5.98 -4.72
CA LEU A 168 -17.88 4.77 -4.84
C LEU A 168 -18.30 4.50 -6.29
N LYS A 169 -18.72 5.52 -7.04
CA LYS A 169 -19.04 5.38 -8.46
C LYS A 169 -17.84 4.97 -9.30
N LYS A 170 -16.66 5.57 -9.07
CA LYS A 170 -15.43 5.22 -9.80
C LYS A 170 -14.92 3.83 -9.42
N SER A 171 -15.05 3.42 -8.17
CA SER A 171 -14.56 2.13 -7.68
C SER A 171 -15.21 0.95 -8.40
N THR A 172 -16.45 1.09 -8.91
CA THR A 172 -17.09 0.06 -9.73
C THR A 172 -16.29 -0.27 -11.00
N GLY A 173 -15.52 0.71 -11.52
CA GLY A 173 -14.63 0.49 -12.66
C GLY A 173 -13.48 -0.46 -12.35
N PHE A 174 -12.91 -0.36 -11.15
CA PHE A 174 -11.81 -1.24 -10.71
C PHE A 174 -12.26 -2.68 -10.44
N LEU A 175 -13.56 -2.90 -10.23
CA LEU A 175 -14.13 -4.22 -9.94
C LEU A 175 -14.67 -4.95 -11.17
N LYS A 176 -14.56 -4.38 -12.38
CA LYS A 176 -15.17 -4.95 -13.59
C LYS A 176 -14.65 -6.35 -13.94
N CYS A 177 -13.37 -6.61 -13.67
CA CYS A 177 -12.72 -7.88 -13.99
C CYS A 177 -12.91 -8.96 -12.92
N GLU A 178 -13.69 -8.67 -11.85
CA GLU A 178 -13.84 -9.53 -10.70
C GLU A 178 -15.17 -10.32 -10.76
N SER A 179 -15.25 -11.44 -10.03
CA SER A 179 -16.50 -12.19 -9.86
C SER A 179 -17.58 -11.36 -9.13
N GLU A 180 -18.86 -11.76 -9.17
CA GLU A 180 -19.91 -11.01 -8.46
C GLU A 180 -19.71 -11.03 -6.95
N ALA A 181 -19.21 -12.14 -6.39
CA ALA A 181 -18.89 -12.24 -4.97
C ALA A 181 -17.74 -11.27 -4.60
N ASP A 182 -16.66 -11.24 -5.41
CA ASP A 182 -15.54 -10.33 -5.23
C ASP A 182 -15.96 -8.86 -5.39
N ARG A 183 -16.82 -8.58 -6.39
CA ARG A 183 -17.41 -7.23 -6.55
C ARG A 183 -18.20 -6.79 -5.34
N SER A 184 -18.99 -7.69 -4.73
CA SER A 184 -19.75 -7.39 -3.52
C SER A 184 -18.82 -7.08 -2.34
N TYR A 185 -17.78 -7.89 -2.17
CA TYR A 185 -16.77 -7.68 -1.12
C TYR A 185 -16.01 -6.36 -1.33
N GLY A 186 -15.59 -6.08 -2.57
CA GLY A 186 -14.91 -4.84 -2.93
C GLY A 186 -15.78 -3.60 -2.76
N ARG A 187 -17.08 -3.67 -3.06
CA ARG A 187 -18.02 -2.58 -2.73
C ARG A 187 -18.04 -2.31 -1.24
N GLY A 188 -18.12 -3.38 -0.41
CA GLY A 188 -18.05 -3.26 1.05
C GLY A 188 -16.76 -2.63 1.55
N PHE A 189 -15.61 -2.92 0.92
CA PHE A 189 -14.34 -2.24 1.19
C PHE A 189 -14.45 -0.73 0.94
N TYR A 190 -14.86 -0.32 -0.26
CA TYR A 190 -14.96 1.10 -0.61
C TYR A 190 -16.02 1.84 0.23
N GLU A 191 -17.13 1.19 0.56
CA GLU A 191 -18.15 1.75 1.46
C GLU A 191 -17.59 1.95 2.88
N THR A 192 -16.75 1.03 3.35
CA THR A 192 -16.09 1.15 4.65
C THR A 192 -15.13 2.33 4.65
N VAL A 193 -14.28 2.47 3.63
CA VAL A 193 -13.39 3.62 3.46
C VAL A 193 -14.19 4.93 3.37
N ALA A 194 -15.23 4.96 2.55
CA ALA A 194 -16.07 6.15 2.33
C ALA A 194 -16.91 6.54 3.56
N SER A 195 -17.10 5.64 4.52
CA SER A 195 -17.78 5.95 5.78
C SER A 195 -16.96 6.84 6.73
N ASP A 196 -15.64 6.87 6.56
CA ASP A 196 -14.77 7.79 7.28
C ASP A 196 -14.69 9.14 6.56
N LEU A 197 -15.36 10.16 7.11
CA LEU A 197 -15.35 11.50 6.54
C LEU A 197 -13.95 12.15 6.55
N ASN A 198 -13.02 11.64 7.33
CA ASN A 198 -11.62 12.06 7.29
C ASN A 198 -10.88 11.52 6.06
N TYR A 199 -11.43 10.49 5.38
CA TYR A 199 -10.81 9.93 4.19
C TYR A 199 -10.57 10.98 3.09
N LYS A 200 -11.43 11.99 2.98
CA LYS A 200 -11.19 13.12 2.07
C LYS A 200 -9.81 13.77 2.30
N LYS A 201 -9.42 13.98 3.56
CA LYS A 201 -8.11 14.55 3.88
C LYS A 201 -6.98 13.60 3.48
N ARG A 202 -7.14 12.31 3.79
CA ARG A 202 -6.20 11.24 3.40
C ARG A 202 -6.03 11.18 1.88
N PHE A 203 -7.14 11.17 1.14
CA PHE A 203 -7.16 11.14 -0.32
C PHE A 203 -6.41 12.33 -0.94
N ILE A 204 -6.74 13.55 -0.53
CA ILE A 204 -6.07 14.77 -1.01
C ILE A 204 -4.57 14.73 -0.65
N HIS A 205 -4.23 14.26 0.54
CA HIS A 205 -2.84 14.17 0.99
C HIS A 205 -2.07 13.14 0.16
N SER A 206 -2.62 11.94 -0.07
CA SER A 206 -2.00 10.91 -0.92
C SER A 206 -1.68 11.44 -2.33
N PHE A 207 -2.64 12.14 -2.98
CA PHE A 207 -2.38 12.76 -4.28
C PHE A 207 -1.27 13.83 -4.25
N ARG A 208 -1.19 14.60 -3.17
CA ARG A 208 -0.07 15.54 -2.98
C ARG A 208 1.26 14.81 -2.87
N CYS A 209 1.30 13.72 -2.12
CA CYS A 209 2.49 12.91 -1.97
C CYS A 209 2.94 12.29 -3.30
N VAL A 210 2.02 11.72 -4.08
CA VAL A 210 2.31 11.21 -5.43
C VAL A 210 2.82 12.32 -6.34
N TYR A 211 2.21 13.52 -6.28
CA TYR A 211 2.67 14.66 -7.06
C TYR A 211 4.11 15.10 -6.70
N MET A 212 4.52 14.97 -5.45
CA MET A 212 5.90 15.29 -5.03
C MET A 212 6.94 14.36 -5.64
N LEU A 213 6.55 13.16 -6.11
CA LEU A 213 7.45 12.24 -6.82
C LEU A 213 7.95 12.78 -8.17
N LYS A 214 7.38 13.90 -8.69
CA LYS A 214 7.83 14.56 -9.92
C LYS A 214 9.31 14.97 -9.89
N ASP A 215 9.87 15.18 -8.70
CA ASP A 215 11.25 15.58 -8.48
C ASP A 215 12.10 14.46 -7.87
N TYR A 216 11.51 13.27 -7.66
CA TYR A 216 12.23 12.14 -7.08
C TYR A 216 13.15 11.48 -8.12
N PRO A 217 14.41 11.18 -7.77
CA PRO A 217 15.33 10.56 -8.71
C PRO A 217 14.89 9.14 -9.07
N PRO A 218 15.00 8.73 -10.35
CA PRO A 218 14.68 7.37 -10.77
C PRO A 218 15.47 6.32 -10.00
N PHE A 219 14.80 5.22 -9.65
CA PHE A 219 15.43 4.10 -8.99
C PHE A 219 16.37 3.33 -9.94
N GLN A 220 17.44 2.82 -9.36
CA GLN A 220 18.40 1.93 -10.02
C GLN A 220 18.45 0.58 -9.30
N ALA A 221 18.85 -0.48 -10.00
CA ALA A 221 18.96 -1.81 -9.38
C ALA A 221 19.90 -1.80 -8.16
N ASN A 222 21.01 -1.04 -8.22
CA ASN A 222 21.96 -0.91 -7.10
C ASN A 222 21.33 -0.34 -5.82
N ASP A 223 20.22 0.41 -5.91
CA ASP A 223 19.53 0.92 -4.73
C ASP A 223 18.98 -0.22 -3.85
N PHE A 224 18.79 -1.41 -4.44
CA PHE A 224 18.17 -2.58 -3.80
C PHE A 224 19.06 -3.83 -3.84
N GLU A 225 20.36 -3.71 -4.17
CA GLU A 225 21.26 -4.85 -4.34
C GLU A 225 21.34 -5.73 -3.09
N TYR A 226 21.24 -5.14 -1.90
CA TYR A 226 21.25 -5.85 -0.63
C TYR A 226 20.01 -6.76 -0.42
N LEU A 227 18.93 -6.57 -1.24
CA LEU A 227 17.71 -7.39 -1.26
C LEU A 227 17.71 -8.44 -2.37
N ARG A 228 18.83 -8.71 -3.04
CA ARG A 228 18.92 -9.73 -4.09
C ARG A 228 18.35 -11.07 -3.61
N GLY A 229 17.39 -11.64 -4.39
CA GLY A 229 16.69 -12.86 -4.03
C GLY A 229 15.66 -12.73 -2.89
N ARG A 230 15.47 -11.52 -2.36
CA ARG A 230 14.53 -11.23 -1.23
C ARG A 230 13.42 -10.25 -1.62
N ILE A 231 13.08 -10.21 -2.90
CA ILE A 231 12.01 -9.35 -3.44
C ILE A 231 10.98 -10.24 -4.12
N GLN A 232 9.70 -10.03 -3.81
CA GLN A 232 8.57 -10.62 -4.52
C GLN A 232 7.72 -9.54 -5.17
N ILE A 233 7.30 -9.76 -6.41
CA ILE A 233 6.41 -8.87 -7.15
C ILE A 233 5.21 -9.66 -7.65
N LEU A 234 4.02 -9.18 -7.30
CA LEU A 234 2.74 -9.76 -7.71
C LEU A 234 2.04 -8.80 -8.67
N LEU A 235 2.01 -9.14 -9.96
CA LEU A 235 1.45 -8.30 -11.03
C LEU A 235 0.06 -8.80 -11.41
N PRO A 236 -1.01 -7.98 -11.27
CA PRO A 236 -2.32 -8.34 -11.79
C PRO A 236 -2.30 -8.45 -13.33
N GLU A 237 -3.05 -9.41 -13.87
CA GLU A 237 -3.20 -9.57 -15.32
C GLU A 237 -3.85 -8.36 -15.99
N ASN A 238 -4.86 -7.79 -15.32
CA ASN A 238 -5.70 -6.70 -15.82
C ASN A 238 -5.56 -5.44 -14.93
N ASP A 239 -4.32 -5.00 -14.68
CA ASP A 239 -4.05 -3.78 -13.93
C ASP A 239 -4.49 -2.53 -14.72
N ILE A 240 -4.72 -1.43 -14.00
CA ILE A 240 -4.95 -0.09 -14.58
C ILE A 240 -3.67 0.51 -15.18
N PHE A 241 -2.50 0.03 -14.75
CA PHE A 241 -1.21 0.47 -15.29
C PHE A 241 -0.95 -0.11 -16.68
N LYS A 242 -0.29 0.66 -17.54
CA LYS A 242 0.10 0.22 -18.86
C LYS A 242 1.07 -0.97 -18.77
N LYS A 243 0.98 -1.90 -19.71
CA LYS A 243 1.88 -3.06 -19.74
C LYS A 243 3.35 -2.68 -19.88
N GLU A 244 3.63 -1.58 -20.60
CA GLU A 244 4.99 -1.05 -20.77
C GLU A 244 5.57 -0.63 -19.40
N ASP A 245 4.77 0.05 -18.55
CA ASP A 245 5.17 0.51 -17.23
C ASP A 245 5.43 -0.69 -16.30
N GLN A 246 4.52 -1.67 -16.31
CA GLN A 246 4.69 -2.92 -15.57
C GLN A 246 5.93 -3.70 -16.02
N ASN A 247 6.22 -3.71 -17.33
CA ASN A 247 7.40 -4.37 -17.88
C ASN A 247 8.69 -3.69 -17.42
N ARG A 248 8.77 -2.34 -17.43
CA ARG A 248 9.92 -1.60 -16.93
C ARG A 248 10.14 -1.85 -15.45
N PHE A 249 9.07 -1.81 -14.64
CA PHE A 249 9.09 -2.17 -13.24
C PHE A 249 9.65 -3.59 -13.03
N ALA A 250 9.11 -4.58 -13.72
CA ALA A 250 9.57 -5.96 -13.63
C ALA A 250 11.04 -6.12 -14.06
N GLN A 251 11.48 -5.40 -15.12
CA GLN A 251 12.86 -5.45 -15.60
C GLN A 251 13.87 -4.93 -14.58
N LEU A 252 13.52 -3.86 -13.84
CA LEU A 252 14.38 -3.36 -12.77
C LEU A 252 14.70 -4.45 -11.75
N PHE A 253 13.67 -5.14 -11.28
CA PHE A 253 13.79 -6.12 -10.20
C PHE A 253 14.21 -7.52 -10.66
N ARG A 254 14.03 -7.89 -11.94
CA ARG A 254 14.64 -9.11 -12.50
C ARG A 254 16.17 -9.13 -12.37
N LYS A 255 16.81 -7.97 -12.44
CA LYS A 255 18.26 -7.82 -12.22
C LYS A 255 18.70 -8.19 -10.80
N LEU A 256 17.76 -8.29 -9.88
CA LEU A 256 17.94 -8.58 -8.46
C LEU A 256 17.40 -9.96 -8.07
N ASP A 257 17.18 -10.85 -9.03
CA ASP A 257 16.63 -12.20 -8.82
C ASP A 257 15.28 -12.18 -8.07
N ALA A 258 14.46 -11.15 -8.32
CA ALA A 258 13.13 -11.05 -7.71
C ALA A 258 12.18 -12.15 -8.19
N GLU A 259 11.40 -12.72 -7.28
CA GLU A 259 10.31 -13.63 -7.62
C GLU A 259 9.14 -12.83 -8.18
N ILE A 260 8.92 -12.89 -9.50
CA ILE A 260 7.84 -12.16 -10.18
C ILE A 260 6.75 -13.13 -10.59
N ARG A 261 5.52 -12.87 -10.15
CA ARG A 261 4.33 -13.68 -10.46
C ARG A 261 3.24 -12.80 -11.05
N THR A 262 2.58 -13.31 -12.08
CA THR A 262 1.33 -12.75 -12.58
C THR A 262 0.17 -13.38 -11.81
N VAL A 263 -0.79 -12.56 -11.37
CA VAL A 263 -1.95 -13.01 -10.60
C VAL A 263 -3.22 -12.63 -11.36
N PRO A 264 -4.19 -13.56 -11.53
CA PRO A 264 -5.47 -13.24 -12.14
C PRO A 264 -6.19 -12.10 -11.40
N GLY A 265 -6.98 -11.30 -12.16
CA GLY A 265 -7.75 -10.19 -11.62
C GLY A 265 -7.21 -8.81 -11.99
N GLY A 266 -7.84 -7.78 -11.44
CA GLY A 266 -7.53 -6.37 -11.70
C GLY A 266 -6.71 -5.71 -10.59
N HIS A 267 -6.61 -4.38 -10.66
CA HIS A 267 -5.83 -3.55 -9.71
C HIS A 267 -6.19 -3.80 -8.25
N VAL A 268 -7.45 -4.07 -7.95
CA VAL A 268 -7.94 -4.33 -6.58
C VAL A 268 -8.06 -5.82 -6.25
N GLY A 269 -7.59 -6.70 -7.13
CA GLY A 269 -7.60 -8.15 -6.93
C GLY A 269 -6.96 -8.56 -5.62
N PHE A 270 -5.87 -7.88 -5.22
CA PHE A 270 -5.20 -8.15 -3.95
C PHE A 270 -6.10 -7.88 -2.73
N ILE A 271 -7.13 -7.04 -2.83
CA ILE A 271 -8.10 -6.79 -1.75
C ILE A 271 -9.20 -7.86 -1.78
N VAL A 272 -9.81 -8.08 -2.94
CA VAL A 272 -11.03 -8.90 -3.07
C VAL A 272 -10.74 -10.39 -3.19
N GLN A 273 -9.58 -10.76 -3.69
CA GLN A 273 -9.07 -12.13 -3.82
C GLN A 273 -7.82 -12.34 -2.94
N SER A 274 -7.83 -11.74 -1.77
CA SER A 274 -6.66 -11.70 -0.86
C SER A 274 -6.04 -13.07 -0.57
N GLU A 275 -6.83 -14.14 -0.56
CA GLU A 275 -6.32 -15.50 -0.31
C GLU A 275 -5.25 -15.93 -1.33
N ARG A 276 -5.47 -15.63 -2.62
CA ARG A 276 -4.48 -15.95 -3.68
C ARG A 276 -3.16 -15.24 -3.48
N TYR A 277 -3.24 -13.97 -3.11
CA TYR A 277 -2.04 -13.16 -2.83
C TYR A 277 -1.37 -13.62 -1.54
N LEU A 278 -2.14 -13.95 -0.51
CA LEU A 278 -1.65 -14.48 0.76
C LEU A 278 -0.87 -15.78 0.57
N ASP A 279 -1.39 -16.73 -0.20
CA ASP A 279 -0.70 -18.00 -0.48
C ASP A 279 0.69 -17.77 -1.12
N LEU A 280 0.77 -16.84 -2.08
CA LEU A 280 2.03 -16.49 -2.74
C LEU A 280 2.99 -15.77 -1.78
N MET A 281 2.48 -14.82 -1.00
CA MET A 281 3.27 -14.08 0.00
C MET A 281 3.78 -15.01 1.10
N GLU A 282 2.93 -15.90 1.64
CA GLU A 282 3.36 -16.89 2.65
C GLU A 282 4.41 -17.85 2.10
N ALA A 283 4.23 -18.34 0.87
CA ALA A 283 5.21 -19.21 0.24
C ALA A 283 6.57 -18.52 0.09
N PHE A 284 6.57 -17.23 -0.26
CA PHE A 284 7.78 -16.43 -0.34
C PHE A 284 8.39 -16.19 1.05
N LEU A 285 7.60 -15.75 2.02
CA LEU A 285 8.07 -15.47 3.37
C LEU A 285 8.70 -16.69 4.05
N ARG A 286 8.16 -17.91 3.82
CA ARG A 286 8.75 -19.17 4.32
C ARG A 286 10.11 -19.51 3.70
N LYS A 287 10.48 -18.93 2.56
CA LYS A 287 11.83 -19.08 1.98
C LYS A 287 12.83 -18.12 2.61
N ILE A 288 12.34 -17.02 3.18
CA ILE A 288 13.16 -15.98 3.80
C ILE A 288 13.44 -16.31 5.28
N PHE A 289 12.45 -16.92 5.96
CA PHE A 289 12.44 -17.25 7.40
C PHE A 289 12.21 -18.73 7.63
#